data_e82494139ce216dcb233fc85d3a332fc
#
_entry.id   e82494139ce216dcb233fc85d3a332fc
#
_cell.length_a   1.000
_cell.length_b   1.000
_cell.length_c   1.000
_cell.angle_alpha   90.00
_cell.angle_beta   90.00
_cell.angle_gamma   90.00
#
_symmetry.space_group_name_H-M   'P 1'
#
loop_
_entity.id
_entity.type
_entity.pdbx_description
1 polymer ?
#
loop_
_entity_poly.entity_id
_entity_poly.type
_entity_poly.pdbx_seq_one_letter_code
_entity_poly.pdbx_strand_id
1 'polypeptide(L)'
;MPRFSYWFLPPLLLVGCAAPAPIGFDLVDQQSVVHHGTIHIAEQTIEAMIAGKHFEGFYLLADSTTVTTTTALSARRSHTFHSVSSIMSNVGRALLTASDGERITCEFLFEDQRAIGDCRASSGQVFQLIANGTKP
;
A
#
# COMPACT_ATOMS: atom_id res chain seq x y z
N MET A 1 -18.38 -3.88 -66.30
CA MET A 1 -18.63 -4.50 -64.99
C MET A 1 -17.57 -3.98 -64.00
N PRO A 2 -17.91 -3.12 -63.05
CA PRO A 2 -16.92 -2.67 -62.11
C PRO A 2 -16.67 -3.75 -61.07
N ARG A 3 -15.39 -4.14 -60.93
CA ARG A 3 -14.90 -5.01 -59.86
C ARG A 3 -14.78 -4.18 -58.59
N PHE A 4 -15.63 -4.40 -57.59
CA PHE A 4 -15.48 -3.89 -56.26
C PHE A 4 -14.43 -4.75 -55.54
N SER A 5 -13.21 -4.17 -55.33
CA SER A 5 -12.21 -4.72 -54.42
C SER A 5 -12.57 -4.30 -53.01
N TYR A 6 -13.07 -5.28 -52.24
CA TYR A 6 -13.22 -5.14 -50.79
C TYR A 6 -11.84 -5.18 -50.14
N TRP A 7 -11.34 -4.05 -49.68
CA TRP A 7 -10.19 -3.99 -48.81
C TRP A 7 -10.67 -4.39 -47.42
N PHE A 8 -10.31 -5.62 -47.02
CA PHE A 8 -10.42 -6.07 -45.63
C PHE A 8 -9.35 -5.33 -44.83
N LEU A 9 -9.72 -4.30 -44.07
CA LEU A 9 -8.91 -3.78 -43.00
C LEU A 9 -9.00 -4.76 -41.82
N PRO A 10 -7.86 -5.25 -41.27
CA PRO A 10 -7.89 -6.06 -40.07
C PRO A 10 -8.29 -5.16 -38.87
N PRO A 11 -9.13 -5.65 -37.95
CA PRO A 11 -9.43 -4.89 -36.74
C PRO A 11 -8.16 -4.78 -35.90
N LEU A 12 -7.70 -3.55 -35.65
CA LEU A 12 -6.68 -3.26 -34.65
C LEU A 12 -7.26 -3.64 -33.29
N LEU A 13 -6.86 -4.78 -32.76
CA LEU A 13 -7.07 -5.15 -31.37
C LEU A 13 -6.20 -4.24 -30.49
N LEU A 14 -6.78 -3.16 -30.01
CA LEU A 14 -6.22 -2.35 -28.93
C LEU A 14 -6.23 -3.20 -27.66
N VAL A 15 -5.13 -3.90 -27.40
CA VAL A 15 -4.89 -4.51 -26.09
C VAL A 15 -4.60 -3.38 -25.13
N GLY A 16 -5.65 -2.87 -24.49
CA GLY A 16 -5.53 -1.90 -23.41
C GLY A 16 -4.92 -2.61 -22.19
N CYS A 17 -3.76 -2.13 -21.71
CA CYS A 17 -3.25 -2.51 -20.40
C CYS A 17 -4.23 -2.03 -19.35
N ALA A 18 -4.92 -2.97 -18.67
CA ALA A 18 -5.80 -2.64 -17.56
C ALA A 18 -4.95 -2.14 -16.38
N ALA A 19 -5.23 -0.94 -15.88
CA ALA A 19 -4.65 -0.42 -14.65
C ALA A 19 -5.10 -1.28 -13.45
N PRO A 20 -4.24 -1.50 -12.41
CA PRO A 20 -4.64 -2.22 -11.21
C PRO A 20 -5.80 -1.51 -10.52
N ALA A 21 -6.77 -2.31 -10.02
CA ALA A 21 -7.94 -1.78 -9.34
C ALA A 21 -7.56 -1.09 -8.01
N PRO A 22 -8.25 -0.01 -7.61
CA PRO A 22 -8.04 0.60 -6.30
C PRO A 22 -8.40 -0.37 -5.17
N ILE A 23 -7.74 -0.21 -4.02
CA ILE A 23 -7.93 -1.03 -2.81
C ILE A 23 -8.56 -0.18 -1.72
N GLY A 24 -9.66 -0.69 -1.15
CA GLY A 24 -10.27 -0.09 0.04
C GLY A 24 -9.48 -0.38 1.30
N PHE A 25 -9.41 0.57 2.21
CA PHE A 25 -8.87 0.39 3.55
C PHE A 25 -9.73 1.10 4.60
N ASP A 26 -9.57 0.67 5.83
CA ASP A 26 -10.23 1.24 6.98
C ASP A 26 -9.21 1.91 7.91
N LEU A 27 -9.59 3.06 8.46
CA LEU A 27 -8.91 3.70 9.58
C LEU A 27 -9.81 3.58 10.79
N VAL A 28 -9.35 2.85 11.79
CA VAL A 28 -10.09 2.64 13.04
C VAL A 28 -9.51 3.55 14.11
N ASP A 29 -10.31 4.42 14.66
CA ASP A 29 -9.88 5.34 15.70
C ASP A 29 -9.93 4.69 17.11
N GLN A 30 -9.51 5.45 18.12
CA GLN A 30 -9.47 4.98 19.51
C GLN A 30 -10.85 4.70 20.12
N GLN A 31 -11.90 5.22 19.53
CA GLN A 31 -13.30 4.96 19.89
C GLN A 31 -13.92 3.81 19.09
N SER A 32 -13.11 3.10 18.30
CA SER A 32 -13.55 2.02 17.40
C SER A 32 -14.48 2.49 16.27
N VAL A 33 -14.46 3.77 15.92
CA VAL A 33 -15.15 4.30 14.75
C VAL A 33 -14.32 4.01 13.51
N VAL A 34 -14.98 3.47 12.49
CA VAL A 34 -14.34 3.10 11.21
C VAL A 34 -14.52 4.23 10.20
N HIS A 35 -13.41 4.68 9.64
CA HIS A 35 -13.37 5.64 8.55
C HIS A 35 -12.80 4.95 7.31
N HIS A 36 -13.40 5.20 6.14
CA HIS A 36 -13.02 4.50 4.91
C HIS A 36 -12.07 5.33 4.05
N GLY A 37 -11.17 4.64 3.38
CA GLY A 37 -10.24 5.22 2.43
C GLY A 37 -9.98 4.31 1.23
N THR A 38 -9.24 4.84 0.28
CA THR A 38 -8.90 4.17 -0.97
C THR A 38 -7.43 4.38 -1.31
N ILE A 39 -6.77 3.30 -1.71
CA ILE A 39 -5.40 3.30 -2.22
C ILE A 39 -5.45 3.11 -3.73
N HIS A 40 -4.88 4.05 -4.48
CA HIS A 40 -4.73 4.00 -5.93
C HIS A 40 -3.30 3.56 -6.27
N ILE A 41 -3.15 2.31 -6.69
CA ILE A 41 -1.82 1.69 -6.87
C ILE A 41 -1.10 2.31 -8.06
N ALA A 42 -1.79 2.55 -9.18
CA ALA A 42 -1.17 3.07 -10.40
C ALA A 42 -0.59 4.47 -10.21
N GLU A 43 -1.24 5.33 -9.46
CA GLU A 43 -0.84 6.71 -9.18
C GLU A 43 0.00 6.85 -7.91
N GLN A 44 0.09 5.81 -7.08
CA GLN A 44 0.70 5.83 -5.75
C GLN A 44 0.10 6.90 -4.84
N THR A 45 -1.22 7.06 -4.94
CA THR A 45 -1.99 8.00 -4.12
C THR A 45 -2.89 7.27 -3.13
N ILE A 46 -3.26 7.97 -2.08
CA ILE A 46 -4.10 7.49 -1.00
C ILE A 46 -5.06 8.61 -0.58
N GLU A 47 -6.30 8.25 -0.31
CA GLU A 47 -7.32 9.17 0.16
C GLU A 47 -8.18 8.56 1.25
N ALA A 48 -8.71 9.36 2.15
CA ALA A 48 -9.59 8.93 3.21
C ALA A 48 -10.60 10.02 3.59
N MET A 49 -11.78 9.58 4.04
CA MET A 49 -12.79 10.44 4.65
C MET A 49 -12.83 10.18 6.15
N ILE A 50 -12.55 11.20 6.94
CA ILE A 50 -12.56 11.10 8.41
C ILE A 50 -13.48 12.19 8.95
N ALA A 51 -14.59 11.78 9.59
CA ALA A 51 -15.57 12.70 10.15
C ALA A 51 -16.04 13.78 9.15
N GLY A 52 -16.27 13.41 7.90
CA GLY A 52 -16.71 14.31 6.83
C GLY A 52 -15.60 15.17 6.21
N LYS A 53 -14.36 15.04 6.68
CA LYS A 53 -13.19 15.74 6.13
C LYS A 53 -12.43 14.83 5.17
N HIS A 54 -12.12 15.34 3.98
CA HIS A 54 -11.35 14.64 2.97
C HIS A 54 -9.85 14.85 3.16
N PHE A 55 -9.11 13.75 3.22
CA PHE A 55 -7.66 13.71 3.25
C PHE A 55 -7.16 13.03 1.99
N GLU A 56 -6.16 13.59 1.36
CA GLU A 56 -5.53 13.02 0.17
C GLU A 56 -4.01 13.16 0.26
N GLY A 57 -3.31 12.25 -0.39
CA GLY A 57 -1.86 12.28 -0.39
C GLY A 57 -1.24 11.16 -1.21
N PHE A 58 -0.05 10.78 -0.83
CA PHE A 58 0.73 9.76 -1.53
C PHE A 58 1.32 8.77 -0.53
N TYR A 59 1.76 7.63 -1.06
CA TYR A 59 2.49 6.64 -0.29
C TYR A 59 3.73 6.16 -1.04
N LEU A 60 4.70 5.69 -0.29
CA LEU A 60 5.92 5.07 -0.79
C LEU A 60 6.07 3.70 -0.16
N LEU A 61 6.50 2.73 -0.95
CA LEU A 61 6.85 1.39 -0.49
C LEU A 61 8.37 1.23 -0.52
N ALA A 62 8.91 0.61 0.51
CA ALA A 62 10.32 0.26 0.59
C ALA A 62 10.46 -1.22 0.97
N ASP A 63 11.40 -1.90 0.33
CA ASP A 63 11.75 -3.26 0.71
C ASP A 63 12.60 -3.22 1.98
N SER A 64 12.23 -4.01 3.01
CA SER A 64 13.03 -4.15 4.21
C SER A 64 13.79 -5.48 4.18
N THR A 65 15.11 -5.40 4.34
CA THR A 65 15.97 -6.57 4.52
C THR A 65 16.43 -6.62 5.97
N THR A 66 16.09 -7.70 6.68
CA THR A 66 16.58 -7.91 8.05
C THR A 66 17.76 -8.87 8.03
N VAL A 67 18.90 -8.41 8.54
CA VAL A 67 20.09 -9.26 8.75
C VAL A 67 20.10 -9.69 10.20
N THR A 68 20.00 -11.00 10.44
CA THR A 68 20.08 -11.56 11.78
C THR A 68 21.40 -12.29 11.94
N THR A 69 22.20 -11.90 12.94
CA THR A 69 23.43 -12.58 13.33
C THR A 69 23.16 -13.39 14.60
N THR A 70 23.32 -14.70 14.51
CA THR A 70 23.14 -15.59 15.66
C THR A 70 24.49 -16.17 16.05
N THR A 71 24.87 -16.02 17.33
CA THR A 71 26.06 -16.64 17.90
C THR A 71 25.65 -17.78 18.81
N ALA A 72 26.08 -19.02 18.47
CA ALA A 72 25.87 -20.17 19.31
C ALA A 72 27.16 -20.51 20.05
N LEU A 73 27.08 -20.61 21.39
CA LEU A 73 28.18 -21.02 22.26
C LEU A 73 27.99 -22.46 22.64
N SER A 74 28.91 -23.32 22.23
CA SER A 74 29.03 -24.69 22.77
C SER A 74 30.17 -24.78 23.77
N ALA A 75 30.12 -25.75 24.72
CA ALA A 75 31.06 -25.88 25.86
C ALA A 75 32.55 -26.00 25.52
N ARG A 76 32.92 -26.14 24.24
CA ARG A 76 34.30 -26.28 23.77
C ARG A 76 34.69 -25.43 22.56
N ARG A 77 33.76 -24.84 21.82
CA ARG A 77 34.04 -23.96 20.67
C ARG A 77 32.91 -22.99 20.47
N SER A 78 33.23 -21.71 20.18
CA SER A 78 32.27 -20.71 19.72
C SER A 78 32.16 -20.84 18.19
N HIS A 79 30.95 -21.04 17.68
CA HIS A 79 30.65 -20.97 16.28
C HIS A 79 29.72 -19.79 16.03
N THR A 80 30.14 -18.88 15.16
CA THR A 80 29.30 -17.75 14.71
C THR A 80 28.63 -18.15 13.40
N PHE A 81 27.32 -18.26 13.39
CA PHE A 81 26.54 -18.49 12.19
C PHE A 81 25.97 -17.18 11.72
N HIS A 82 26.28 -16.79 10.50
CA HIS A 82 25.62 -15.68 9.82
C HIS A 82 24.47 -16.24 8.99
N SER A 83 23.24 -16.06 9.45
CA SER A 83 22.06 -16.33 8.64
C SER A 83 21.50 -15.02 8.13
N VAL A 84 21.46 -14.84 6.82
CA VAL A 84 20.75 -13.76 6.17
C VAL A 84 19.37 -14.29 5.81
N SER A 85 18.35 -13.92 6.59
CA SER A 85 16.96 -14.13 6.19
C SER A 85 16.43 -12.82 5.61
N SER A 86 16.25 -12.79 4.30
CA SER A 86 15.51 -11.69 3.67
C SER A 86 14.03 -11.95 3.89
N ILE A 87 13.45 -11.26 4.85
CA ILE A 87 11.99 -11.15 4.93
C ILE A 87 11.64 -9.99 4.00
N MET A 88 11.10 -10.30 2.83
CA MET A 88 10.52 -9.31 1.94
C MET A 88 9.17 -8.87 2.52
N SER A 89 9.19 -7.98 3.47
CA SER A 89 8.03 -7.22 3.87
C SER A 89 8.15 -5.82 3.24
N ASN A 90 7.20 -5.47 2.41
CA ASN A 90 7.09 -4.13 1.90
C ASN A 90 6.61 -3.22 3.03
N VAL A 91 7.46 -2.34 3.49
CA VAL A 91 7.10 -1.29 4.45
C VAL A 91 6.63 -0.08 3.66
N GLY A 92 5.41 0.38 3.95
CA GLY A 92 4.84 1.57 3.35
C GLY A 92 4.81 2.73 4.32
N ARG A 93 4.96 3.94 3.78
CA ARG A 93 4.71 5.20 4.47
C ARG A 93 3.79 6.05 3.63
N ALA A 94 2.78 6.63 4.25
CA ALA A 94 1.84 7.52 3.60
C ALA A 94 1.76 8.85 4.32
N LEU A 95 1.55 9.90 3.54
CA LEU A 95 1.26 11.24 4.03
C LEU A 95 -0.02 11.72 3.37
N LEU A 96 -1.04 11.99 4.19
CA LEU A 96 -2.30 12.57 3.75
C LEU A 96 -2.45 13.97 4.33
N THR A 97 -3.06 14.85 3.57
CA THR A 97 -3.28 16.24 3.98
C THR A 97 -4.72 16.65 3.65
N ALA A 98 -5.39 17.31 4.57
CA ALA A 98 -6.67 17.92 4.34
C ALA A 98 -6.54 19.38 3.87
N SER A 99 -7.61 19.94 3.33
CA SER A 99 -7.63 21.33 2.83
C SER A 99 -7.34 22.38 3.89
N ASP A 100 -7.59 22.09 5.16
CA ASP A 100 -7.28 22.96 6.32
C ASP A 100 -5.83 22.84 6.84
N GLY A 101 -5.01 21.98 6.20
CA GLY A 101 -3.63 21.77 6.55
C GLY A 101 -3.38 20.67 7.60
N GLU A 102 -4.42 20.02 8.13
CA GLU A 102 -4.25 18.84 8.99
C GLU A 102 -3.60 17.71 8.20
N ARG A 103 -2.64 17.02 8.85
CA ARG A 103 -1.87 15.94 8.23
C ARG A 103 -2.05 14.64 8.98
N ILE A 104 -2.02 13.54 8.24
CA ILE A 104 -1.98 12.19 8.77
C ILE A 104 -0.78 11.49 8.17
N THR A 105 0.06 10.94 9.04
CA THR A 105 1.21 10.13 8.64
C THR A 105 0.95 8.69 9.03
N CYS A 106 1.10 7.76 8.08
CA CYS A 106 0.90 6.33 8.29
C CYS A 106 2.20 5.57 8.05
N GLU A 107 2.43 4.52 8.85
CA GLU A 107 3.39 3.47 8.59
C GLU A 107 2.66 2.14 8.57
N PHE A 108 2.87 1.33 7.52
CA PHE A 108 2.15 0.08 7.35
C PHE A 108 3.00 -0.99 6.67
N LEU A 109 2.65 -2.23 6.92
CA LEU A 109 3.16 -3.39 6.18
C LEU A 109 2.17 -3.71 5.07
N PHE A 110 2.67 -3.95 3.87
CA PHE A 110 1.86 -4.24 2.70
C PHE A 110 2.27 -5.57 2.07
N GLU A 111 1.30 -6.47 1.87
CA GLU A 111 1.47 -7.77 1.24
C GLU A 111 0.20 -8.17 0.50
N ASP A 112 0.30 -8.51 -0.78
CA ASP A 112 -0.82 -9.03 -1.59
C ASP A 112 -2.14 -8.25 -1.45
N GLN A 113 -2.12 -6.93 -1.62
CA GLN A 113 -3.27 -6.04 -1.49
C GLN A 113 -3.85 -5.96 -0.07
N ARG A 114 -3.15 -6.50 0.92
CA ARG A 114 -3.46 -6.35 2.34
C ARG A 114 -2.45 -5.43 2.98
N ALA A 115 -2.91 -4.63 3.91
CA ALA A 115 -2.05 -3.75 4.69
C ALA A 115 -2.52 -3.69 6.14
N ILE A 116 -1.58 -3.55 7.04
CA ILE A 116 -1.84 -3.27 8.45
C ILE A 116 -0.80 -2.27 8.95
N GLY A 117 -1.22 -1.28 9.71
CA GLY A 117 -0.32 -0.29 10.25
C GLY A 117 -0.99 0.71 11.15
N ASP A 118 -0.25 1.74 11.48
CA ASP A 118 -0.68 2.82 12.37
C ASP A 118 -0.56 4.16 11.67
N CYS A 119 -1.56 5.00 11.91
CA CYS A 119 -1.60 6.38 11.42
C CYS A 119 -1.71 7.35 12.60
N ARG A 120 -1.05 8.48 12.46
CA ARG A 120 -1.12 9.56 13.45
C ARG A 120 -1.43 10.89 12.76
N ALA A 121 -2.48 11.54 13.25
CA ALA A 121 -2.82 12.89 12.82
C ALA A 121 -1.96 13.94 13.54
N SER A 122 -1.80 15.10 12.90
CA SER A 122 -1.12 16.26 13.52
C SER A 122 -1.84 16.78 14.76
N SER A 123 -3.14 16.50 14.90
CA SER A 123 -3.93 16.75 16.11
C SER A 123 -3.61 15.81 17.29
N GLY A 124 -2.82 14.74 17.06
CA GLY A 124 -2.50 13.72 18.05
C GLY A 124 -3.41 12.49 18.01
N GLN A 125 -4.47 12.50 17.21
CA GLN A 125 -5.36 11.36 17.04
C GLN A 125 -4.62 10.20 16.37
N VAL A 126 -4.84 8.97 16.86
CA VAL A 126 -4.22 7.74 16.36
C VAL A 126 -5.27 6.85 15.72
N PHE A 127 -4.92 6.27 14.59
CA PHE A 127 -5.77 5.32 13.85
C PHE A 127 -4.99 4.04 13.58
N GLN A 128 -5.69 2.91 13.52
CA GLN A 128 -5.18 1.69 12.95
C GLN A 128 -5.60 1.60 11.49
N LEU A 129 -4.64 1.37 10.59
CA LEU A 129 -4.90 1.17 9.17
C LEU A 129 -5.03 -0.32 8.88
N ILE A 130 -6.11 -0.71 8.22
CA ILE A 130 -6.39 -2.10 7.84
C ILE A 130 -6.91 -2.12 6.40
N ALA A 131 -6.21 -2.82 5.53
CA ALA A 131 -6.67 -3.18 4.19
C ALA A 131 -6.66 -4.70 4.05
N ASN A 132 -7.79 -5.28 3.69
CA ASN A 132 -7.96 -6.74 3.60
C ASN A 132 -8.05 -7.25 2.16
N GLY A 133 -7.70 -6.42 1.18
CA GLY A 133 -7.70 -6.77 -0.23
C GLY A 133 -9.07 -6.71 -0.92
N THR A 134 -10.09 -6.15 -0.26
CA THR A 134 -11.41 -5.94 -0.85
C THR A 134 -11.45 -4.65 -1.68
N LYS A 135 -12.34 -4.62 -2.68
CA LYS A 135 -12.63 -3.37 -3.39
C LYS A 135 -13.26 -2.35 -2.44
N PRO A 136 -12.99 -1.08 -2.68
CA PRO A 136 -13.60 -0.02 -1.89
C PRO A 136 -15.11 0.03 -2.03
#